data_7690b5c1a294d7a6aa7466518e5a1784
#
_entry.id   7690b5c1a294d7a6aa7466518e5a1784
#
_cell.length_a   1.000
_cell.length_b   1.000
_cell.length_c   1.000
_cell.angle_alpha   90.00
_cell.angle_beta   90.00
_cell.angle_gamma   90.00
#
_symmetry.space_group_name_H-M   'P 1'
#
loop_
_entity.id
_entity.type
_entity.pdbx_description
1 polymer ?
#
loop_
_entity_poly.entity_id
_entity_poly.type
_entity_poly.pdbx_seq_one_letter_code
_entity_poly.pdbx_strand_id
1 'polypeptide(L)'
;MRVVFMGTPDFAVGTLKAIIEAGHDVAAVVTQPDKPRGRSKSLVFSPVKDEAVAHGITVLQPERARDEAFVEELRTYNADVIVVVAFGQLLPASIINMPRYGCINVHASLLPKYRGASPIQWAVIDGCEYSGVTTMKMDEGLDTGDILMVEKVKLDAKETGGSLFDRLSDVGAHLLVKTLEGLEAGTITPVKQDDSESTYVKMLHKSFGKMDFNKSAAELERLIRGLNPWPSAFTYIDGKMLKIWDADVADNISEVQTEEVKPGQVVTVGKNTFTIACGQGYLVVNEVQLEGKKRMDSGSFLRGNQLETGVMLGE
;
A
#
# COMPACT_ATOMS: atom_id res chain seq x y z
N MET A 1 11.65 -6.42 -25.98
CA MET A 1 11.16 -7.72 -25.45
C MET A 1 9.67 -7.89 -25.71
N ARG A 2 9.21 -9.14 -25.87
CA ARG A 2 7.81 -9.53 -25.84
C ARG A 2 7.37 -9.80 -24.40
N VAL A 3 6.38 -9.06 -23.90
CA VAL A 3 5.99 -9.04 -22.48
C VAL A 3 4.56 -9.53 -22.31
N VAL A 4 4.32 -10.38 -21.31
CA VAL A 4 3.00 -10.52 -20.71
C VAL A 4 3.00 -9.79 -19.38
N PHE A 5 2.02 -8.93 -19.15
CA PHE A 5 1.88 -8.14 -17.92
C PHE A 5 0.79 -8.73 -17.04
N MET A 6 1.08 -8.93 -15.76
CA MET A 6 0.13 -9.40 -14.74
C MET A 6 -0.02 -8.38 -13.65
N GLY A 7 -1.20 -7.76 -13.52
CA GLY A 7 -1.46 -6.73 -12.51
C GLY A 7 -2.94 -6.45 -12.34
N THR A 8 -3.31 -5.78 -11.25
CA THR A 8 -4.73 -5.52 -10.98
C THR A 8 -5.01 -4.08 -10.52
N PRO A 9 -4.41 -3.56 -9.40
CA PRO A 9 -4.75 -2.26 -8.84
C PRO A 9 -4.04 -1.10 -9.55
N ASP A 10 -4.40 0.12 -9.15
CA ASP A 10 -3.82 1.37 -9.64
C ASP A 10 -2.28 1.38 -9.60
N PHE A 11 -1.67 0.76 -8.57
CA PHE A 11 -0.21 0.65 -8.45
C PHE A 11 0.46 0.03 -9.68
N ALA A 12 -0.21 -0.89 -10.34
CA ALA A 12 0.33 -1.59 -11.51
C ALA A 12 0.19 -0.81 -12.83
N VAL A 13 -0.69 0.21 -12.88
CA VAL A 13 -1.00 0.95 -14.12
C VAL A 13 0.21 1.72 -14.62
N GLY A 14 0.91 2.43 -13.73
CA GLY A 14 2.12 3.20 -14.09
C GLY A 14 3.20 2.30 -14.73
N THR A 15 3.38 1.10 -14.19
CA THR A 15 4.32 0.12 -14.74
C THR A 15 3.90 -0.38 -16.13
N LEU A 16 2.61 -0.67 -16.34
CA LEU A 16 2.12 -1.09 -17.67
C LEU A 16 2.35 0.02 -18.71
N LYS A 17 2.03 1.28 -18.38
CA LYS A 17 2.30 2.43 -19.24
C LYS A 17 3.77 2.55 -19.61
N ALA A 18 4.64 2.49 -18.61
CA ALA A 18 6.08 2.61 -18.82
C ALA A 18 6.65 1.51 -19.76
N ILE A 19 6.14 0.28 -19.67
CA ILE A 19 6.53 -0.81 -20.58
C ILE A 19 6.11 -0.51 -22.02
N ILE A 20 4.87 -0.01 -22.21
CA ILE A 20 4.34 0.35 -23.53
C ILE A 20 5.13 1.53 -24.11
N GLU A 21 5.37 2.58 -23.33
CA GLU A 21 6.11 3.79 -23.73
C GLU A 21 7.57 3.49 -24.07
N ALA A 22 8.17 2.51 -23.38
CA ALA A 22 9.52 2.01 -23.67
C ALA A 22 9.60 1.18 -24.95
N GLY A 23 8.47 0.95 -25.65
CA GLY A 23 8.41 0.26 -26.93
C GLY A 23 8.50 -1.26 -26.84
N HIS A 24 8.22 -1.84 -25.68
CA HIS A 24 8.10 -3.29 -25.57
C HIS A 24 6.77 -3.79 -26.17
N ASP A 25 6.77 -5.00 -26.75
CA ASP A 25 5.57 -5.67 -27.27
C ASP A 25 4.78 -6.30 -26.14
N VAL A 26 3.74 -5.61 -25.63
CA VAL A 26 2.84 -6.15 -24.61
C VAL A 26 1.81 -7.06 -25.28
N ALA A 27 2.11 -8.35 -25.33
CA ALA A 27 1.32 -9.35 -26.04
C ALA A 27 -0.03 -9.65 -25.38
N ALA A 28 -0.09 -9.59 -24.04
CA ALA A 28 -1.32 -9.74 -23.27
C ALA A 28 -1.16 -9.11 -21.87
N VAL A 29 -2.30 -8.74 -21.29
CA VAL A 29 -2.44 -8.29 -19.92
C VAL A 29 -3.32 -9.28 -19.15
N VAL A 30 -2.86 -9.72 -17.99
CA VAL A 30 -3.60 -10.62 -17.10
C VAL A 30 -4.01 -9.86 -15.85
N THR A 31 -5.28 -9.86 -15.50
CA THR A 31 -5.80 -9.18 -14.31
C THR A 31 -6.85 -10.05 -13.62
N GLN A 32 -7.18 -9.68 -12.37
CA GLN A 32 -8.26 -10.35 -11.64
C GLN A 32 -9.60 -10.22 -12.38
N PRO A 33 -10.50 -11.21 -12.28
CA PRO A 33 -11.86 -11.12 -12.82
C PRO A 33 -12.58 -9.86 -12.32
N ASP A 34 -13.43 -9.30 -13.19
CA ASP A 34 -14.26 -8.15 -12.86
C ASP A 34 -15.14 -8.45 -11.64
N LYS A 35 -15.21 -7.53 -10.71
CA LYS A 35 -15.99 -7.68 -9.49
C LYS A 35 -17.11 -6.65 -9.43
N PRO A 36 -18.32 -7.03 -8.94
CA PRO A 36 -19.37 -6.06 -8.67
C PRO A 36 -18.89 -5.02 -7.67
N ARG A 37 -19.05 -3.75 -7.99
CA ARG A 37 -18.67 -2.64 -7.10
C ARG A 37 -19.86 -1.74 -6.81
N GLY A 38 -19.94 -1.27 -5.56
CA GLY A 38 -20.98 -0.33 -5.13
C GLY A 38 -22.38 -0.94 -4.97
N ARG A 39 -23.36 -0.06 -4.71
CA ARG A 39 -24.77 -0.47 -4.48
C ARG A 39 -25.46 -0.99 -5.75
N SER A 40 -25.03 -0.54 -6.90
CA SER A 40 -25.59 -0.93 -8.21
C SER A 40 -25.18 -2.32 -8.67
N LYS A 41 -24.19 -2.97 -8.02
CA LYS A 41 -23.59 -4.24 -8.42
C LYS A 41 -23.11 -4.26 -9.89
N SER A 42 -22.89 -3.09 -10.51
CA SER A 42 -22.29 -3.01 -11.84
C SER A 42 -20.87 -3.60 -11.80
N LEU A 43 -20.53 -4.39 -12.82
CA LEU A 43 -19.17 -4.87 -13.01
C LEU A 43 -18.28 -3.67 -13.32
N VAL A 44 -17.22 -3.52 -12.54
CA VAL A 44 -16.22 -2.48 -12.74
C VAL A 44 -14.92 -3.15 -13.13
N PHE A 45 -14.32 -2.68 -14.19
CA PHE A 45 -13.01 -3.15 -14.65
C PHE A 45 -11.94 -2.83 -13.59
N SER A 46 -10.89 -3.64 -13.56
CA SER A 46 -9.70 -3.27 -12.82
C SER A 46 -9.00 -2.09 -13.51
N PRO A 47 -8.28 -1.22 -12.79
CA PRO A 47 -7.52 -0.13 -13.39
C PRO A 47 -6.57 -0.60 -14.51
N VAL A 48 -5.93 -1.74 -14.31
CA VAL A 48 -5.05 -2.36 -15.31
C VAL A 48 -5.84 -2.81 -16.56
N LYS A 49 -7.08 -3.32 -16.40
CA LYS A 49 -7.94 -3.68 -17.54
C LYS A 49 -8.35 -2.45 -18.33
N ASP A 50 -8.75 -1.37 -17.66
CA ASP A 50 -9.10 -0.12 -18.32
C ASP A 50 -7.94 0.38 -19.19
N GLU A 51 -6.72 0.35 -18.68
CA GLU A 51 -5.52 0.76 -19.40
C GLU A 51 -5.22 -0.16 -20.59
N ALA A 52 -5.29 -1.48 -20.40
CA ALA A 52 -5.04 -2.44 -21.46
C ALA A 52 -6.04 -2.29 -22.62
N VAL A 53 -7.32 -2.10 -22.30
CA VAL A 53 -8.39 -1.88 -23.31
C VAL A 53 -8.15 -0.58 -24.08
N ALA A 54 -7.73 0.49 -23.39
CA ALA A 54 -7.43 1.77 -24.03
C ALA A 54 -6.30 1.65 -25.08
N HIS A 55 -5.37 0.71 -24.88
CA HIS A 55 -4.27 0.42 -25.81
C HIS A 55 -4.56 -0.74 -26.79
N GLY A 56 -5.77 -1.30 -26.78
CA GLY A 56 -6.14 -2.42 -27.65
C GLY A 56 -5.41 -3.73 -27.33
N ILE A 57 -4.90 -3.90 -26.12
CA ILE A 57 -4.16 -5.07 -25.67
C ILE A 57 -5.14 -6.17 -25.21
N THR A 58 -4.88 -7.41 -25.57
CA THR A 58 -5.67 -8.57 -25.15
C THR A 58 -5.65 -8.71 -23.62
N VAL A 59 -6.84 -8.85 -22.99
CA VAL A 59 -6.99 -9.00 -21.55
C VAL A 59 -7.44 -10.41 -21.20
N LEU A 60 -6.70 -11.07 -20.32
CA LEU A 60 -7.00 -12.37 -19.76
C LEU A 60 -7.40 -12.23 -18.29
N GLN A 61 -8.45 -12.94 -17.88
CA GLN A 61 -8.98 -12.86 -16.52
C GLN A 61 -9.24 -14.25 -15.93
N PRO A 62 -8.18 -15.04 -15.66
CA PRO A 62 -8.34 -16.36 -15.09
C PRO A 62 -8.89 -16.30 -13.67
N GLU A 63 -9.82 -17.18 -13.33
CA GLU A 63 -10.26 -17.33 -11.93
C GLU A 63 -9.11 -17.82 -11.06
N ARG A 64 -8.27 -18.72 -11.61
CA ARG A 64 -7.08 -19.25 -10.95
C ARG A 64 -5.92 -19.33 -11.95
N ALA A 65 -4.84 -18.63 -11.65
CA ALA A 65 -3.64 -18.65 -12.51
C ALA A 65 -3.01 -20.04 -12.65
N ARG A 66 -3.28 -20.95 -11.73
CA ARG A 66 -2.76 -22.33 -11.75
C ARG A 66 -3.55 -23.30 -12.63
N ASP A 67 -4.69 -22.89 -13.20
CA ASP A 67 -5.49 -23.76 -14.04
C ASP A 67 -4.74 -24.10 -15.33
N GLU A 68 -4.65 -25.40 -15.65
CA GLU A 68 -3.85 -25.92 -16.77
C GLU A 68 -4.24 -25.26 -18.10
N ALA A 69 -5.54 -25.08 -18.35
CA ALA A 69 -6.03 -24.42 -19.55
C ALA A 69 -5.49 -22.99 -19.69
N PHE A 70 -5.41 -22.24 -18.59
CA PHE A 70 -4.83 -20.90 -18.61
C PHE A 70 -3.30 -20.94 -18.80
N VAL A 71 -2.61 -21.89 -18.18
CA VAL A 71 -1.16 -22.06 -18.38
C VAL A 71 -0.84 -22.34 -19.85
N GLU A 72 -1.61 -23.21 -20.51
CA GLU A 72 -1.43 -23.50 -21.92
C GLU A 72 -1.81 -22.32 -22.83
N GLU A 73 -2.88 -21.59 -22.52
CA GLU A 73 -3.22 -20.34 -23.21
C GLU A 73 -2.08 -19.33 -23.10
N LEU A 74 -1.55 -19.11 -21.88
CA LEU A 74 -0.47 -18.18 -21.61
C LEU A 74 0.80 -18.52 -22.42
N ARG A 75 1.11 -19.80 -22.58
CA ARG A 75 2.24 -20.30 -23.37
C ARG A 75 2.19 -19.85 -24.81
N THR A 76 0.98 -19.72 -25.39
CA THR A 76 0.81 -19.33 -26.82
C THR A 76 1.28 -17.90 -27.10
N TYR A 77 1.42 -17.05 -26.08
CA TYR A 77 1.89 -15.68 -26.24
C TYR A 77 3.40 -15.59 -26.46
N ASN A 78 4.17 -16.67 -26.20
CA ASN A 78 5.61 -16.75 -26.40
C ASN A 78 6.36 -15.53 -25.80
N ALA A 79 6.02 -15.19 -24.55
CA ALA A 79 6.64 -14.05 -23.87
C ALA A 79 8.11 -14.29 -23.55
N ASP A 80 8.96 -13.29 -23.75
CA ASP A 80 10.34 -13.30 -23.29
C ASP A 80 10.42 -13.17 -21.77
N VAL A 81 9.49 -12.41 -21.19
CA VAL A 81 9.38 -12.11 -19.76
C VAL A 81 7.92 -11.95 -19.36
N ILE A 82 7.56 -12.37 -18.14
CA ILE A 82 6.30 -12.03 -17.51
C ILE A 82 6.57 -11.00 -16.43
N VAL A 83 5.92 -9.84 -16.49
CA VAL A 83 6.02 -8.80 -15.46
C VAL A 83 4.83 -8.90 -14.52
N VAL A 84 5.07 -8.95 -13.23
CA VAL A 84 4.06 -9.11 -12.19
C VAL A 84 4.06 -7.91 -11.26
N VAL A 85 2.92 -7.24 -11.11
CA VAL A 85 2.79 -6.08 -10.22
C VAL A 85 1.44 -6.16 -9.48
N ALA A 86 1.47 -6.50 -8.21
CA ALA A 86 0.27 -6.60 -7.38
C ALA A 86 -0.88 -7.39 -8.05
N PHE A 87 -0.56 -8.53 -8.65
CA PHE A 87 -1.54 -9.36 -9.39
C PHE A 87 -2.58 -9.98 -8.47
N GLY A 88 -2.19 -10.39 -7.26
CA GLY A 88 -3.09 -10.90 -6.24
C GLY A 88 -3.41 -12.39 -6.33
N GLN A 89 -2.65 -13.16 -7.11
CA GLN A 89 -2.67 -14.64 -7.11
C GLN A 89 -1.24 -15.18 -7.07
N LEU A 90 -1.08 -16.33 -6.44
CA LEU A 90 0.17 -17.10 -6.49
C LEU A 90 0.32 -17.73 -7.88
N LEU A 91 1.53 -17.65 -8.43
CA LEU A 91 1.87 -18.25 -9.72
C LEU A 91 2.48 -19.63 -9.50
N PRO A 92 2.06 -20.66 -10.27
CA PRO A 92 2.70 -21.97 -10.22
C PRO A 92 4.07 -21.95 -10.92
N ALA A 93 4.93 -22.90 -10.59
CA ALA A 93 6.24 -23.08 -11.22
C ALA A 93 6.17 -23.15 -12.76
N SER A 94 5.08 -23.72 -13.31
CA SER A 94 4.84 -23.80 -14.76
C SER A 94 4.72 -22.43 -15.44
N ILE A 95 4.29 -21.40 -14.72
CA ILE A 95 4.27 -20.00 -15.21
C ILE A 95 5.60 -19.32 -14.90
N ILE A 96 6.11 -19.46 -13.65
CA ILE A 96 7.33 -18.78 -13.19
C ILE A 96 8.52 -19.11 -14.10
N ASN A 97 8.64 -20.37 -14.51
CA ASN A 97 9.74 -20.87 -15.33
C ASN A 97 9.43 -20.88 -16.83
N MET A 98 8.26 -20.35 -17.27
CA MET A 98 7.85 -20.39 -18.68
C MET A 98 8.68 -19.47 -19.57
N PRO A 99 8.88 -18.18 -19.26
CA PRO A 99 9.59 -17.26 -20.14
C PRO A 99 11.11 -17.36 -19.97
N ARG A 100 11.84 -16.99 -21.02
CA ARG A 100 13.32 -16.99 -21.02
C ARG A 100 13.93 -16.22 -19.85
N TYR A 101 13.40 -15.04 -19.54
CA TYR A 101 13.87 -14.20 -18.45
C TYR A 101 13.12 -14.45 -17.13
N GLY A 102 12.14 -15.39 -17.12
CA GLY A 102 11.33 -15.70 -15.94
C GLY A 102 10.24 -14.67 -15.68
N CYS A 103 9.68 -14.73 -14.49
CA CYS A 103 8.70 -13.76 -14.00
C CYS A 103 9.43 -12.71 -13.15
N ILE A 104 9.21 -11.44 -13.46
CA ILE A 104 9.82 -10.31 -12.73
C ILE A 104 8.73 -9.60 -11.95
N ASN A 105 8.88 -9.55 -10.63
CA ASN A 105 7.96 -8.82 -9.76
C ASN A 105 8.51 -7.43 -9.42
N VAL A 106 7.62 -6.43 -9.38
CA VAL A 106 7.89 -5.09 -8.85
C VAL A 106 7.30 -5.03 -7.45
N HIS A 107 8.16 -5.13 -6.43
CA HIS A 107 7.76 -5.15 -5.04
C HIS A 107 8.06 -3.81 -4.35
N ALA A 108 7.06 -3.24 -3.68
CA ALA A 108 7.13 -1.90 -3.10
C ALA A 108 7.81 -1.90 -1.71
N SER A 109 8.97 -2.52 -1.60
CA SER A 109 9.85 -2.45 -0.42
C SER A 109 11.31 -2.63 -0.79
N LEU A 110 12.19 -2.41 0.17
CA LEU A 110 13.61 -2.76 0.12
C LEU A 110 13.77 -4.21 0.60
N LEU A 111 13.59 -5.19 -0.30
CA LEU A 111 13.80 -6.60 0.02
C LEU A 111 15.21 -6.85 0.55
N PRO A 112 15.38 -7.77 1.54
CA PRO A 112 14.43 -8.77 2.01
C PRO A 112 13.43 -8.29 3.07
N LYS A 113 13.41 -6.99 3.41
CA LYS A 113 12.45 -6.45 4.38
C LYS A 113 11.08 -6.24 3.75
N TYR A 114 10.03 -6.42 4.60
CA TYR A 114 8.63 -6.20 4.20
C TYR A 114 8.17 -7.10 3.05
N ARG A 115 8.55 -8.39 3.06
CA ARG A 115 7.92 -9.40 2.20
C ARG A 115 6.43 -9.51 2.54
N GLY A 116 5.60 -9.82 1.57
CA GLY A 116 4.15 -10.01 1.73
C GLY A 116 3.32 -8.79 1.36
N ALA A 117 2.20 -8.60 2.06
CA ALA A 117 1.18 -7.62 1.65
C ALA A 117 1.32 -6.26 2.36
N SER A 118 0.98 -5.19 1.65
CA SER A 118 0.93 -3.82 2.18
C SER A 118 2.26 -3.23 2.70
N PRO A 119 3.43 -3.51 2.07
CA PRO A 119 4.74 -3.03 2.53
C PRO A 119 4.81 -1.49 2.62
N ILE A 120 4.11 -0.78 1.76
CA ILE A 120 4.06 0.69 1.70
C ILE A 120 3.53 1.26 3.01
N GLN A 121 2.36 0.78 3.45
CA GLN A 121 1.72 1.25 4.68
C GLN A 121 2.56 0.90 5.90
N TRP A 122 3.10 -0.32 5.95
CA TRP A 122 3.93 -0.77 7.06
C TRP A 122 5.22 0.03 7.18
N ALA A 123 5.86 0.43 6.10
CA ALA A 123 7.04 1.29 6.15
C ALA A 123 6.76 2.63 6.85
N VAL A 124 5.57 3.22 6.63
CA VAL A 124 5.16 4.46 7.31
C VAL A 124 4.78 4.18 8.78
N ILE A 125 4.02 3.12 9.07
CA ILE A 125 3.58 2.75 10.43
C ILE A 125 4.79 2.48 11.34
N ASP A 126 5.79 1.77 10.82
CA ASP A 126 7.02 1.44 11.56
C ASP A 126 7.97 2.64 11.69
N GLY A 127 7.69 3.75 10.99
CA GLY A 127 8.50 4.97 11.05
C GLY A 127 9.86 4.81 10.36
N CYS A 128 9.92 4.07 9.25
CA CYS A 128 11.13 3.91 8.47
C CYS A 128 11.63 5.26 7.94
N GLU A 129 12.93 5.49 7.98
CA GLU A 129 13.55 6.64 7.33
C GLU A 129 13.53 6.49 5.80
N TYR A 130 13.61 5.26 5.33
CA TYR A 130 13.64 4.91 3.91
C TYR A 130 12.67 3.76 3.61
N SER A 131 12.06 3.82 2.43
CA SER A 131 11.43 2.72 1.74
C SER A 131 12.02 2.61 0.34
N GLY A 132 11.37 1.93 -0.58
CA GLY A 132 11.82 1.83 -1.96
C GLY A 132 11.09 0.76 -2.74
N VAL A 133 11.63 0.46 -3.90
CA VAL A 133 11.11 -0.59 -4.77
C VAL A 133 12.24 -1.55 -5.12
N THR A 134 11.92 -2.82 -5.14
CA THR A 134 12.79 -3.89 -5.59
C THR A 134 12.16 -4.59 -6.78
N THR A 135 12.89 -4.72 -7.89
CA THR A 135 12.57 -5.70 -8.92
C THR A 135 13.25 -7.02 -8.58
N MET A 136 12.50 -8.12 -8.60
CA MET A 136 13.05 -9.45 -8.30
C MET A 136 12.61 -10.49 -9.32
N LYS A 137 13.45 -11.47 -9.56
CA LYS A 137 13.11 -12.68 -10.31
C LYS A 137 12.35 -13.62 -9.38
N MET A 138 11.08 -13.87 -9.69
CA MET A 138 10.21 -14.68 -8.83
C MET A 138 10.68 -16.13 -8.74
N ASP A 139 10.49 -16.70 -7.57
CA ASP A 139 10.54 -18.12 -7.27
C ASP A 139 9.19 -18.59 -6.70
N GLU A 140 9.11 -19.82 -6.19
CA GLU A 140 7.87 -20.39 -5.62
C GLU A 140 7.54 -19.84 -4.23
N GLY A 141 8.46 -19.08 -3.60
CA GLY A 141 8.25 -18.47 -2.28
C GLY A 141 7.51 -17.14 -2.33
N LEU A 142 7.11 -16.64 -1.17
CA LEU A 142 6.48 -15.34 -1.06
C LEU A 142 7.56 -14.25 -0.98
N ASP A 143 7.79 -13.56 -2.09
CA ASP A 143 8.76 -12.47 -2.25
C ASP A 143 10.20 -12.87 -1.86
N THR A 144 10.59 -14.13 -2.13
CA THR A 144 11.88 -14.72 -1.78
C THR A 144 12.88 -14.74 -2.94
N GLY A 145 12.43 -14.43 -4.14
CA GLY A 145 13.23 -14.50 -5.36
C GLY A 145 14.44 -13.56 -5.38
N ASP A 146 15.35 -13.81 -6.31
CA ASP A 146 16.60 -13.06 -6.42
C ASP A 146 16.36 -11.60 -6.79
N ILE A 147 17.01 -10.68 -6.07
CA ILE A 147 16.97 -9.24 -6.33
C ILE A 147 17.69 -8.95 -7.66
N LEU A 148 17.03 -8.18 -8.52
CA LEU A 148 17.59 -7.70 -9.78
C LEU A 148 18.08 -6.25 -9.67
N MET A 149 17.21 -5.35 -9.23
CA MET A 149 17.54 -3.94 -8.99
C MET A 149 16.75 -3.42 -7.78
N VAL A 150 17.30 -2.37 -7.16
CA VAL A 150 16.68 -1.69 -6.01
C VAL A 150 16.78 -0.18 -6.20
N GLU A 151 15.68 0.53 -5.93
CA GLU A 151 15.67 1.99 -5.85
C GLU A 151 15.20 2.41 -4.47
N LYS A 152 16.03 3.16 -3.75
CA LYS A 152 15.78 3.60 -2.37
C LYS A 152 15.17 4.99 -2.36
N VAL A 153 14.12 5.18 -1.57
CA VAL A 153 13.37 6.43 -1.44
C VAL A 153 13.34 6.87 0.02
N LYS A 154 13.74 8.11 0.28
CA LYS A 154 13.62 8.70 1.63
C LYS A 154 12.16 9.11 1.87
N LEU A 155 11.63 8.78 3.06
CA LEU A 155 10.29 9.20 3.47
C LEU A 155 10.33 10.66 3.94
N ASP A 156 9.30 11.41 3.58
CA ASP A 156 9.09 12.76 4.09
C ASP A 156 8.53 12.72 5.53
N ALA A 157 8.75 13.79 6.29
CA ALA A 157 8.33 13.84 7.70
C ALA A 157 6.83 13.61 7.92
N LYS A 158 5.99 14.02 6.97
CA LYS A 158 4.54 13.81 6.96
C LYS A 158 4.08 12.85 5.86
N GLU A 159 4.96 11.95 5.43
CA GLU A 159 4.63 10.92 4.44
C GLU A 159 3.43 10.09 4.87
N THR A 160 2.46 9.92 3.99
CA THR A 160 1.31 9.04 4.22
C THR A 160 1.44 7.75 3.42
N GLY A 161 0.66 6.72 3.77
CA GLY A 161 0.58 5.52 2.94
C GLY A 161 0.16 5.82 1.50
N GLY A 162 -0.72 6.83 1.31
CA GLY A 162 -1.16 7.27 -0.02
C GLY A 162 -0.07 8.01 -0.80
N SER A 163 0.60 9.01 -0.20
CA SER A 163 1.65 9.74 -0.91
C SER A 163 2.85 8.84 -1.25
N LEU A 164 3.22 7.94 -0.35
CA LEU A 164 4.27 6.96 -0.61
C LEU A 164 3.87 5.97 -1.71
N PHE A 165 2.59 5.56 -1.76
CA PHE A 165 2.06 4.70 -2.82
C PHE A 165 2.24 5.34 -4.20
N ASP A 166 1.87 6.61 -4.36
CA ASP A 166 2.02 7.33 -5.63
C ASP A 166 3.49 7.42 -6.04
N ARG A 167 4.36 7.84 -5.12
CA ARG A 167 5.80 7.93 -5.37
C ARG A 167 6.44 6.59 -5.74
N LEU A 168 6.12 5.51 -5.02
CA LEU A 168 6.70 4.19 -5.30
C LEU A 168 6.12 3.55 -6.57
N SER A 169 4.91 3.91 -6.98
CA SER A 169 4.35 3.50 -8.28
C SER A 169 5.20 4.07 -9.43
N ASP A 170 5.54 5.35 -9.38
CA ASP A 170 6.38 6.00 -10.39
C ASP A 170 7.82 5.44 -10.38
N VAL A 171 8.41 5.31 -9.19
CA VAL A 171 9.76 4.73 -9.04
C VAL A 171 9.80 3.30 -9.57
N GLY A 172 8.78 2.48 -9.24
CA GLY A 172 8.69 1.10 -9.69
C GLY A 172 8.57 0.96 -11.21
N ALA A 173 7.80 1.85 -11.84
CA ALA A 173 7.65 1.90 -13.28
C ALA A 173 9.00 2.16 -13.99
N HIS A 174 9.73 3.18 -13.54
CA HIS A 174 11.04 3.51 -14.08
C HIS A 174 12.10 2.43 -13.80
N LEU A 175 12.09 1.87 -12.59
CA LEU A 175 13.02 0.81 -12.20
C LEU A 175 12.81 -0.47 -13.03
N LEU A 176 11.56 -0.81 -13.33
CA LEU A 176 11.27 -1.97 -14.16
C LEU A 176 11.78 -1.81 -15.58
N VAL A 177 11.58 -0.66 -16.24
CA VAL A 177 12.12 -0.43 -17.58
C VAL A 177 13.64 -0.64 -17.60
N LYS A 178 14.37 -0.04 -16.66
CA LYS A 178 15.82 -0.26 -16.51
C LYS A 178 16.17 -1.73 -16.27
N THR A 179 15.33 -2.45 -15.50
CA THR A 179 15.52 -3.87 -15.25
C THR A 179 15.38 -4.68 -16.54
N LEU A 180 14.35 -4.42 -17.35
CA LEU A 180 14.14 -5.11 -18.61
C LEU A 180 15.29 -4.85 -19.60
N GLU A 181 15.74 -3.61 -19.73
CA GLU A 181 16.90 -3.22 -20.54
C GLU A 181 18.16 -3.96 -20.09
N GLY A 182 18.42 -3.98 -18.77
CA GLY A 182 19.60 -4.65 -18.20
C GLY A 182 19.56 -6.18 -18.36
N LEU A 183 18.38 -6.80 -18.27
CA LEU A 183 18.21 -8.23 -18.54
C LEU A 183 18.48 -8.57 -20.01
N GLU A 184 17.95 -7.75 -20.94
CA GLU A 184 18.16 -7.93 -22.38
C GLU A 184 19.64 -7.75 -22.77
N ALA A 185 20.30 -6.76 -22.17
CA ALA A 185 21.73 -6.50 -22.36
C ALA A 185 22.65 -7.51 -21.63
N GLY A 186 22.08 -8.35 -20.72
CA GLY A 186 22.87 -9.28 -19.91
C GLY A 186 23.77 -8.59 -18.87
N THR A 187 23.44 -7.38 -18.44
CA THR A 187 24.24 -6.58 -17.48
C THR A 187 23.78 -6.74 -16.03
N ILE A 188 22.64 -7.38 -15.78
CA ILE A 188 22.14 -7.64 -14.43
C ILE A 188 22.64 -8.98 -13.93
N THR A 189 23.23 -8.99 -12.73
CA THR A 189 23.53 -10.20 -11.98
C THR A 189 22.52 -10.32 -10.84
N PRO A 190 21.63 -11.34 -10.84
CA PRO A 190 20.69 -11.57 -9.77
C PRO A 190 21.41 -11.81 -8.43
N VAL A 191 20.91 -11.22 -7.35
CA VAL A 191 21.49 -11.32 -6.01
C VAL A 191 20.51 -12.06 -5.10
N LYS A 192 20.95 -13.17 -4.51
CA LYS A 192 20.13 -13.94 -3.57
C LYS A 192 19.84 -13.11 -2.33
N GLN A 193 18.59 -13.15 -1.88
CA GLN A 193 18.19 -12.49 -0.64
C GLN A 193 18.80 -13.18 0.59
N ASP A 194 19.18 -12.40 1.61
CA ASP A 194 19.57 -12.92 2.92
C ASP A 194 18.30 -13.10 3.78
N ASP A 195 17.90 -14.35 3.98
CA ASP A 195 16.69 -14.68 4.76
C ASP A 195 16.80 -14.29 6.23
N SER A 196 18.01 -14.13 6.78
CA SER A 196 18.23 -13.69 8.16
C SER A 196 17.81 -12.23 8.39
N GLU A 197 17.83 -11.41 7.34
CA GLU A 197 17.40 -10.00 7.35
C GLU A 197 15.94 -9.80 6.94
N SER A 198 15.24 -10.90 6.63
CA SER A 198 13.87 -10.80 6.10
C SER A 198 12.84 -10.47 7.18
N THR A 199 11.84 -9.68 6.79
CA THR A 199 10.63 -9.43 7.58
C THR A 199 9.39 -9.66 6.72
N TYR A 200 8.28 -10.07 7.38
CA TYR A 200 7.02 -10.35 6.70
C TYR A 200 5.91 -9.46 7.23
N VAL A 201 5.12 -8.90 6.32
CA VAL A 201 4.00 -8.03 6.66
C VAL A 201 2.68 -8.58 6.14
N LYS A 202 1.64 -8.42 6.97
CA LYS A 202 0.30 -8.95 6.69
C LYS A 202 -0.54 -7.94 5.92
N MET A 203 -1.52 -8.47 5.23
CA MET A 203 -2.55 -7.65 4.60
C MET A 203 -3.32 -6.83 5.64
N LEU A 204 -3.51 -5.55 5.37
CA LEU A 204 -4.29 -4.67 6.22
C LEU A 204 -5.79 -4.92 6.04
N HIS A 205 -6.51 -4.86 7.14
CA HIS A 205 -7.97 -4.97 7.21
C HIS A 205 -8.56 -3.72 7.87
N LYS A 206 -9.83 -3.45 7.64
CA LYS A 206 -10.51 -2.27 8.23
C LYS A 206 -10.39 -2.21 9.75
N SER A 207 -10.47 -3.36 10.43
CA SER A 207 -10.36 -3.44 11.89
C SER A 207 -8.98 -3.04 12.42
N PHE A 208 -7.93 -3.12 11.59
CA PHE A 208 -6.58 -2.70 11.98
C PHE A 208 -6.48 -1.20 12.29
N GLY A 209 -7.38 -0.40 11.71
CA GLY A 209 -7.43 1.04 11.94
C GLY A 209 -7.98 1.46 13.31
N LYS A 210 -8.53 0.54 14.13
CA LYS A 210 -9.00 0.89 15.48
C LYS A 210 -7.80 1.28 16.36
N MET A 211 -7.82 2.53 16.83
CA MET A 211 -6.74 3.09 17.63
C MET A 211 -6.75 2.51 19.04
N ASP A 212 -5.58 2.10 19.52
CA ASP A 212 -5.32 1.70 20.90
C ASP A 212 -4.52 2.81 21.59
N PHE A 213 -5.19 3.64 22.35
CA PHE A 213 -4.57 4.78 23.02
C PHE A 213 -3.57 4.41 24.12
N ASN A 214 -3.42 3.14 24.51
CA ASN A 214 -2.33 2.70 25.39
C ASN A 214 -0.96 2.76 24.69
N LYS A 215 -0.93 2.88 23.37
CA LYS A 215 0.30 3.13 22.60
C LYS A 215 0.76 4.57 22.76
N SER A 216 2.00 4.85 22.36
CA SER A 216 2.53 6.20 22.33
C SER A 216 1.86 7.06 21.25
N ALA A 217 1.81 8.38 21.49
CA ALA A 217 1.31 9.33 20.50
C ALA A 217 2.08 9.25 19.17
N ALA A 218 3.39 8.99 19.22
CA ALA A 218 4.23 8.84 18.05
C ALA A 218 3.86 7.58 17.23
N GLU A 219 3.54 6.44 17.88
CA GLU A 219 3.05 5.24 17.17
C GLU A 219 1.69 5.47 16.54
N LEU A 220 0.78 6.17 17.25
CA LEU A 220 -0.55 6.45 16.74
C LEU A 220 -0.55 7.50 15.62
N GLU A 221 0.33 8.49 15.66
CA GLU A 221 0.54 9.44 14.56
C GLU A 221 1.01 8.74 13.30
N ARG A 222 2.00 7.83 13.42
CA ARG A 222 2.45 7.01 12.30
C ARG A 222 1.35 6.08 11.78
N LEU A 223 0.54 5.49 12.68
CA LEU A 223 -0.62 4.68 12.29
C LEU A 223 -1.61 5.50 11.47
N ILE A 224 -1.93 6.73 11.90
CA ILE A 224 -2.83 7.64 11.18
C ILE A 224 -2.29 7.88 9.77
N ARG A 225 -1.03 8.25 9.63
CA ARG A 225 -0.39 8.50 8.33
C ARG A 225 -0.30 7.24 7.47
N GLY A 226 0.17 6.14 8.03
CA GLY A 226 0.34 4.89 7.29
C GLY A 226 -0.97 4.32 6.75
N LEU A 227 -2.08 4.54 7.46
CA LEU A 227 -3.40 4.10 7.05
C LEU A 227 -4.21 5.12 6.22
N ASN A 228 -3.66 6.27 5.94
CA ASN A 228 -4.27 7.30 5.11
C ASN A 228 -3.91 7.06 3.62
N PRO A 229 -4.87 6.90 2.69
CA PRO A 229 -6.32 7.05 2.84
C PRO A 229 -7.07 5.77 3.24
N TRP A 230 -6.44 4.61 3.21
CA TRP A 230 -7.09 3.33 3.51
C TRP A 230 -6.18 2.41 4.34
N PRO A 231 -6.73 1.69 5.33
CA PRO A 231 -8.13 1.60 5.75
C PRO A 231 -8.61 2.77 6.64
N SER A 232 -7.75 3.74 6.95
CA SER A 232 -7.91 4.87 7.87
C SER A 232 -7.87 4.46 9.35
N ALA A 233 -7.23 5.30 10.18
CA ALA A 233 -7.27 5.16 11.62
C ALA A 233 -8.58 5.72 12.18
N PHE A 234 -9.13 5.06 13.19
CA PHE A 234 -10.41 5.48 13.77
C PHE A 234 -10.52 5.13 15.25
N THR A 235 -11.39 5.86 15.92
CA THR A 235 -11.86 5.60 17.29
C THR A 235 -13.38 5.71 17.31
N TYR A 236 -13.96 5.74 18.52
CA TYR A 236 -15.40 5.98 18.72
C TYR A 236 -15.61 7.14 19.67
N ILE A 237 -16.70 7.88 19.45
CA ILE A 237 -17.23 8.92 20.33
C ILE A 237 -18.74 8.75 20.36
N ASP A 238 -19.31 8.59 21.56
CA ASP A 238 -20.77 8.36 21.75
C ASP A 238 -21.32 7.25 20.85
N GLY A 239 -20.59 6.13 20.72
CA GLY A 239 -20.96 4.98 19.90
C GLY A 239 -20.83 5.20 18.38
N LYS A 240 -20.37 6.37 17.91
CA LYS A 240 -20.16 6.68 16.49
C LYS A 240 -18.70 6.61 16.12
N MET A 241 -18.41 6.07 14.95
CA MET A 241 -17.03 6.03 14.44
C MET A 241 -16.54 7.43 14.13
N LEU A 242 -15.37 7.78 14.70
CA LEU A 242 -14.61 8.99 14.41
C LEU A 242 -13.27 8.60 13.78
N LYS A 243 -13.10 8.86 12.49
CA LYS A 243 -11.81 8.70 11.83
C LYS A 243 -10.93 9.90 12.13
N ILE A 244 -9.64 9.64 12.36
CA ILE A 244 -8.62 10.67 12.51
C ILE A 244 -7.74 10.63 11.26
N TRP A 245 -7.65 11.77 10.58
CA TRP A 245 -6.95 11.88 9.30
C TRP A 245 -5.60 12.59 9.41
N ASP A 246 -5.48 13.49 10.36
CA ASP A 246 -4.25 14.20 10.66
C ASP A 246 -4.15 14.55 12.15
N ALA A 247 -2.96 14.37 12.69
CA ALA A 247 -2.64 14.72 14.06
C ALA A 247 -1.15 15.05 14.20
N ASP A 248 -0.80 15.81 15.22
CA ASP A 248 0.56 16.07 15.65
C ASP A 248 0.83 15.43 17.00
N VAL A 249 2.10 15.17 17.26
CA VAL A 249 2.58 14.64 18.55
C VAL A 249 3.00 15.80 19.44
N ALA A 250 2.58 15.76 20.69
CA ALA A 250 3.08 16.64 21.73
C ALA A 250 3.55 15.79 22.94
N ASP A 251 4.76 16.07 23.42
CA ASP A 251 5.30 15.35 24.58
C ASP A 251 4.68 15.86 25.88
N ASN A 252 4.36 17.16 25.94
CA ASN A 252 3.77 17.82 27.10
C ASN A 252 2.69 18.81 26.65
N ILE A 253 1.67 18.95 27.48
CA ILE A 253 0.61 19.96 27.34
C ILE A 253 0.57 20.77 28.63
N SER A 254 0.92 22.04 28.56
CA SER A 254 1.06 22.92 29.72
C SER A 254 -0.23 23.10 30.55
N GLU A 255 -1.37 22.86 29.95
CA GLU A 255 -2.70 22.99 30.54
C GLU A 255 -3.17 21.70 31.25
N VAL A 256 -2.43 20.59 31.09
CA VAL A 256 -2.79 19.29 31.67
C VAL A 256 -2.05 19.09 32.98
N GLN A 257 -2.79 19.07 34.11
CA GLN A 257 -2.27 18.61 35.37
C GLN A 257 -2.21 17.08 35.37
N THR A 258 -1.01 16.52 35.52
CA THR A 258 -0.65 15.13 35.17
C THR A 258 -1.18 14.04 36.10
N GLU A 259 -1.99 14.34 37.12
CA GLU A 259 -2.16 13.36 38.22
C GLU A 259 -3.16 12.25 37.98
N GLU A 260 -4.04 12.28 36.94
CA GLU A 260 -4.99 11.17 36.68
C GLU A 260 -5.48 11.04 35.22
N VAL A 261 -4.66 11.41 34.24
CA VAL A 261 -5.09 11.34 32.83
C VAL A 261 -5.00 9.91 32.30
N LYS A 262 -6.09 9.41 31.72
CA LYS A 262 -6.16 8.06 31.15
C LYS A 262 -5.93 8.08 29.62
N PRO A 263 -5.25 7.08 29.06
CA PRO A 263 -5.18 6.92 27.61
C PRO A 263 -6.56 6.91 26.97
N GLY A 264 -6.73 7.69 25.89
CA GLY A 264 -8.03 7.88 25.21
C GLY A 264 -8.86 9.04 25.75
N GLN A 265 -8.44 9.67 26.84
CA GLN A 265 -9.14 10.84 27.38
C GLN A 265 -8.83 12.10 26.58
N VAL A 266 -9.86 12.87 26.24
CA VAL A 266 -9.71 14.23 25.70
C VAL A 266 -9.25 15.15 26.81
N VAL A 267 -8.05 15.71 26.70
CA VAL A 267 -7.41 16.50 27.76
C VAL A 267 -7.51 18.01 27.53
N THR A 268 -7.60 18.45 26.29
CA THR A 268 -7.87 19.84 25.95
C THR A 268 -8.80 19.95 24.75
N VAL A 269 -9.62 20.98 24.74
CA VAL A 269 -10.48 21.34 23.59
C VAL A 269 -10.27 22.82 23.29
N GLY A 270 -9.57 23.09 22.19
CA GLY A 270 -9.30 24.44 21.71
C GLY A 270 -10.31 24.91 20.66
N LYS A 271 -9.99 26.02 20.00
CA LYS A 271 -10.82 26.55 18.91
C LYS A 271 -10.72 25.70 17.65
N ASN A 272 -9.54 25.19 17.33
CA ASN A 272 -9.23 24.55 16.05
C ASN A 272 -8.76 23.09 16.19
N THR A 273 -8.42 22.64 17.39
CA THR A 273 -7.87 21.32 17.69
C THR A 273 -8.41 20.81 19.01
N PHE A 274 -8.37 19.51 19.20
CA PHE A 274 -8.52 18.89 20.52
C PHE A 274 -7.39 17.89 20.72
N THR A 275 -7.07 17.60 21.99
CA THR A 275 -5.93 16.77 22.33
C THR A 275 -6.36 15.53 23.08
N ILE A 276 -5.79 14.39 22.72
CA ILE A 276 -6.07 13.08 23.31
C ILE A 276 -4.82 12.60 24.04
N ALA A 277 -4.98 12.13 25.27
CA ALA A 277 -3.91 11.46 26.00
C ALA A 277 -3.63 10.07 25.43
N CYS A 278 -2.36 9.72 25.35
CA CYS A 278 -1.87 8.43 24.92
C CYS A 278 -1.09 7.73 26.03
N GLY A 279 -0.69 6.47 25.85
CA GLY A 279 0.16 5.77 26.81
C GLY A 279 1.48 6.50 27.08
N GLN A 280 1.98 7.23 26.08
CA GLN A 280 3.08 8.18 26.21
C GLN A 280 2.81 9.37 25.27
N GLY A 281 2.84 10.60 25.82
CA GLY A 281 2.59 11.81 25.05
C GLY A 281 1.12 12.01 24.68
N TYR A 282 0.86 12.93 23.79
CA TYR A 282 -0.46 13.41 23.43
C TYR A 282 -0.61 13.53 21.91
N LEU A 283 -1.80 13.24 21.39
CA LEU A 283 -2.17 13.51 20.00
C LEU A 283 -2.98 14.80 19.93
N VAL A 284 -2.48 15.78 19.20
CA VAL A 284 -3.19 17.00 18.83
C VAL A 284 -3.89 16.76 17.51
N VAL A 285 -5.21 16.62 17.51
CA VAL A 285 -5.99 16.22 16.36
C VAL A 285 -6.36 17.42 15.50
N ASN A 286 -5.95 17.39 14.23
CA ASN A 286 -6.13 18.48 13.26
C ASN A 286 -7.30 18.23 12.31
N GLU A 287 -7.54 16.97 11.92
CA GLU A 287 -8.53 16.63 10.90
C GLU A 287 -9.25 15.32 11.21
N VAL A 288 -10.57 15.33 11.09
CA VAL A 288 -11.43 14.20 11.46
C VAL A 288 -12.55 13.95 10.45
N GLN A 289 -13.20 12.78 10.60
CA GLN A 289 -14.43 12.46 9.90
C GLN A 289 -15.34 11.66 10.81
N LEU A 290 -16.44 12.26 11.26
CA LEU A 290 -17.49 11.55 11.98
C LEU A 290 -18.31 10.68 11.01
N GLU A 291 -18.77 9.55 11.49
CA GLU A 291 -19.61 8.63 10.73
C GLU A 291 -20.79 9.35 10.06
N GLY A 292 -20.95 9.09 8.74
CA GLY A 292 -21.99 9.72 7.91
C GLY A 292 -21.72 11.19 7.53
N LYS A 293 -20.58 11.77 7.92
CA LYS A 293 -20.19 13.14 7.58
C LYS A 293 -19.00 13.17 6.61
N LYS A 294 -18.69 14.36 6.09
CA LYS A 294 -17.48 14.58 5.30
C LYS A 294 -16.27 14.77 6.22
N ARG A 295 -15.09 14.50 5.68
CA ARG A 295 -13.80 14.85 6.27
C ARG A 295 -13.73 16.38 6.45
N MET A 296 -13.25 16.84 7.62
CA MET A 296 -13.18 18.25 7.97
C MET A 296 -12.10 18.52 9.01
N ASP A 297 -11.64 19.77 9.08
CA ASP A 297 -10.76 20.23 10.15
C ASP A 297 -11.44 20.11 11.52
N SER A 298 -10.63 19.93 12.59
CA SER A 298 -11.15 19.76 13.96
C SER A 298 -11.93 20.99 14.44
N GLY A 299 -11.57 22.20 14.01
CA GLY A 299 -12.32 23.41 14.38
C GLY A 299 -13.75 23.40 13.80
N SER A 300 -13.92 22.94 12.57
CA SER A 300 -15.26 22.75 11.97
C SER A 300 -16.06 21.66 12.67
N PHE A 301 -15.40 20.57 13.04
CA PHE A 301 -16.01 19.51 13.83
C PHE A 301 -16.50 20.01 15.19
N LEU A 302 -15.67 20.74 15.93
CA LEU A 302 -15.97 21.28 17.27
C LEU A 302 -17.11 22.29 17.26
N ARG A 303 -17.27 23.07 16.19
CA ARG A 303 -18.41 23.99 16.06
C ARG A 303 -19.76 23.28 15.93
N GLY A 304 -19.77 22.07 15.43
CA GLY A 304 -20.99 21.28 15.22
C GLY A 304 -21.22 20.15 16.19
N ASN A 305 -20.27 19.88 17.09
CA ASN A 305 -20.33 18.79 18.05
C ASN A 305 -19.78 19.27 19.40
N GLN A 306 -20.53 19.00 20.46
CA GLN A 306 -20.04 19.25 21.82
C GLN A 306 -19.02 18.17 22.17
N LEU A 307 -17.73 18.56 22.21
CA LEU A 307 -16.67 17.74 22.75
C LEU A 307 -16.09 18.49 23.95
N GLU A 308 -16.05 17.83 25.10
CA GLU A 308 -15.60 18.41 26.36
C GLU A 308 -14.32 17.69 26.84
N THR A 309 -13.54 18.42 27.63
CA THR A 309 -12.41 17.83 28.35
C THR A 309 -12.94 16.75 29.31
N GLY A 310 -12.23 15.63 29.39
CA GLY A 310 -12.63 14.49 30.21
C GLY A 310 -13.38 13.39 29.45
N VAL A 311 -13.89 13.65 28.24
CA VAL A 311 -14.55 12.65 27.41
C VAL A 311 -13.56 11.53 27.08
N MET A 312 -14.01 10.27 27.21
CA MET A 312 -13.25 9.07 26.83
C MET A 312 -13.61 8.67 25.42
N LEU A 313 -12.60 8.50 24.57
CA LEU A 313 -12.73 7.96 23.22
C LEU A 313 -12.47 6.45 23.21
N GLY A 314 -13.08 5.75 22.28
CA GLY A 314 -12.86 4.30 22.11
C GLY A 314 -14.09 3.44 22.41
N GLU A 315 -15.15 4.03 22.94
CA GLU A 315 -16.43 3.36 23.26
C GLU A 315 -17.56 3.81 22.34
#